data_0bbe2b3c7d5219fd566c5c72cf24fb14
#
_entry.id   0bbe2b3c7d5219fd566c5c72cf24fb14
#
_cell.length_a   1.000
_cell.length_b   1.000
_cell.length_c   1.000
_cell.angle_alpha   90.00
_cell.angle_beta   90.00
_cell.angle_gamma   90.00
#
_symmetry.space_group_name_H-M   'P 1'
#
loop_
_entity.id
_entity.type
_entity.pdbx_description
1 polymer ?
#
loop_
_entity_poly.entity_id
_entity_poly.type
_entity_poly.pdbx_seq_one_letter_code
_entity_poly.pdbx_strand_id
1 'polypeptide(L)'
;MPTINQLVRKGRKAKKSKSKAPALQYALNVFDQRRTRTKKGSPQKRGVCTVVKTMTPKKPNSALRKVARVRLSNQIEVTAYIPGEGHSLQEHSVVLVRGGRVKDLPGVRYHIVRGTLDTDGVKNRQQARSKYGSKRPKPGQPAAAAGKGGKGKK
;
A
#
# COMPACT_ATOMS: atom_id res chain seq x y z
N MET A 1 -39.97 -11.10 -9.81
CA MET A 1 -39.33 -10.01 -10.60
C MET A 1 -40.29 -8.83 -10.62
N PRO A 2 -39.80 -7.58 -10.50
CA PRO A 2 -40.70 -6.43 -10.63
C PRO A 2 -41.22 -6.28 -12.05
N THR A 3 -42.47 -5.87 -12.19
CA THR A 3 -43.10 -5.59 -13.47
C THR A 3 -42.55 -4.29 -14.07
N ILE A 4 -42.74 -4.10 -15.39
CA ILE A 4 -42.28 -2.86 -16.08
C ILE A 4 -42.88 -1.62 -15.44
N ASN A 5 -44.17 -1.63 -15.11
CA ASN A 5 -44.84 -0.50 -14.44
C ASN A 5 -44.27 -0.21 -13.04
N GLN A 6 -43.87 -1.24 -12.28
CA GLN A 6 -43.20 -1.05 -11.01
C GLN A 6 -41.80 -0.43 -11.17
N LEU A 7 -41.06 -0.79 -12.21
CA LEU A 7 -39.75 -0.20 -12.51
C LEU A 7 -39.84 1.25 -13.03
N VAL A 8 -40.90 1.60 -13.77
CA VAL A 8 -41.19 2.98 -14.19
C VAL A 8 -41.49 3.87 -12.97
N ARG A 9 -42.32 3.39 -12.03
CA ARG A 9 -42.67 4.14 -10.82
C ARG A 9 -41.52 4.22 -9.80
N LYS A 10 -40.77 3.14 -9.63
CA LYS A 10 -39.66 3.01 -8.69
C LYS A 10 -38.42 2.48 -9.43
N GLY A 11 -37.72 3.36 -10.15
CA GLY A 11 -36.49 3.01 -10.85
C GLY A 11 -35.47 2.32 -9.94
N ARG A 12 -34.59 1.50 -10.53
CA ARG A 12 -33.54 0.82 -9.79
C ARG A 12 -32.53 1.83 -9.25
N LYS A 13 -32.28 1.81 -7.95
CA LYS A 13 -31.22 2.61 -7.33
C LYS A 13 -29.90 1.88 -7.46
N ALA A 14 -28.89 2.56 -7.97
CA ALA A 14 -27.52 2.00 -8.02
C ALA A 14 -27.01 1.70 -6.60
N LYS A 15 -26.39 0.55 -6.42
CA LYS A 15 -25.78 0.17 -5.14
C LYS A 15 -24.60 1.10 -4.86
N LYS A 16 -24.63 1.81 -3.73
CA LYS A 16 -23.49 2.61 -3.27
C LYS A 16 -22.35 1.68 -2.84
N SER A 17 -21.23 1.71 -3.53
CA SER A 17 -20.04 0.96 -3.15
C SER A 17 -19.35 1.63 -1.95
N LYS A 18 -18.96 0.82 -0.95
CA LYS A 18 -18.15 1.29 0.18
C LYS A 18 -16.67 1.25 -0.22
N SER A 19 -15.88 2.23 0.23
CA SER A 19 -14.43 2.24 -0.01
C SER A 19 -13.77 1.00 0.62
N LYS A 20 -12.86 0.38 -0.14
CA LYS A 20 -12.05 -0.77 0.33
C LYS A 20 -10.90 -0.34 1.26
N ALA A 21 -10.62 0.96 1.36
CA ALA A 21 -9.58 1.57 2.19
C ALA A 21 -10.18 2.57 3.20
N PRO A 22 -10.89 2.09 4.24
CA PRO A 22 -11.62 2.96 5.17
C PRO A 22 -10.72 3.94 5.93
N ALA A 23 -9.49 3.57 6.29
CA ALA A 23 -8.59 4.45 7.03
C ALA A 23 -8.20 5.73 6.26
N LEU A 24 -8.28 5.72 4.92
CA LEU A 24 -8.00 6.89 4.09
C LEU A 24 -9.19 7.86 3.97
N GLN A 25 -10.34 7.48 4.50
CA GLN A 25 -11.57 8.28 4.41
C GLN A 25 -11.71 9.31 5.54
N TYR A 26 -10.89 9.24 6.59
CA TYR A 26 -11.03 10.07 7.78
C TYR A 26 -9.89 11.07 7.89
N ALA A 27 -10.23 12.31 8.24
CA ALA A 27 -9.31 13.33 8.76
C ALA A 27 -9.47 13.44 10.29
N LEU A 28 -8.40 13.83 10.97
CA LEU A 28 -8.41 14.13 12.39
C LEU A 28 -8.47 15.65 12.59
N ASN A 29 -9.46 16.13 13.33
CA ASN A 29 -9.42 17.45 13.89
C ASN A 29 -8.63 17.39 15.22
N VAL A 30 -7.50 18.06 15.27
CA VAL A 30 -6.58 17.98 16.41
C VAL A 30 -7.18 18.66 17.65
N PHE A 31 -7.93 19.74 17.47
CA PHE A 31 -8.54 20.48 18.57
C PHE A 31 -9.62 19.65 19.28
N ASP A 32 -10.54 19.07 18.52
CA ASP A 32 -11.65 18.31 19.08
C ASP A 32 -11.33 16.81 19.28
N GLN A 33 -10.11 16.38 18.93
CA GLN A 33 -9.71 14.97 18.94
C GLN A 33 -10.70 14.05 18.17
N ARG A 34 -11.51 14.64 17.27
CA ARG A 34 -12.58 13.96 16.54
C ARG A 34 -12.14 13.61 15.11
N ARG A 35 -12.45 12.40 14.70
CA ARG A 35 -12.27 11.95 13.31
C ARG A 35 -13.51 12.27 12.50
N THR A 36 -13.35 13.10 11.46
CA THR A 36 -14.41 13.45 10.52
C THR A 36 -14.21 12.72 9.19
N ARG A 37 -15.30 12.22 8.61
CA ARG A 37 -15.24 11.60 7.29
C ARG A 37 -15.16 12.70 6.23
N THR A 38 -14.14 12.63 5.38
CA THR A 38 -14.01 13.55 4.25
C THR A 38 -14.90 13.10 3.08
N LYS A 39 -15.52 14.03 2.37
CA LYS A 39 -16.44 13.73 1.25
C LYS A 39 -15.76 12.90 0.14
N LYS A 40 -14.54 13.24 -0.23
CA LYS A 40 -13.77 12.57 -1.30
C LYS A 40 -12.76 11.54 -0.78
N GLY A 41 -12.41 11.56 0.54
CA GLY A 41 -11.30 10.79 1.07
C GLY A 41 -9.94 11.34 0.64
N SER A 42 -8.87 10.60 0.97
CA SER A 42 -7.51 10.92 0.55
C SER A 42 -6.94 9.74 -0.23
N PRO A 43 -6.24 9.95 -1.37
CA PRO A 43 -5.64 8.84 -2.12
C PRO A 43 -4.49 8.19 -1.35
N GLN A 44 -3.79 8.98 -0.54
CA GLN A 44 -2.65 8.56 0.27
C GLN A 44 -2.66 9.29 1.61
N LYS A 45 -2.01 8.71 2.61
CA LYS A 45 -1.76 9.36 3.91
C LYS A 45 -0.36 9.03 4.41
N ARG A 46 0.27 10.03 5.03
CA ARG A 46 1.53 9.86 5.76
C ARG A 46 1.26 9.11 7.06
N GLY A 47 2.20 8.28 7.47
CA GLY A 47 2.19 7.61 8.76
C GLY A 47 3.59 7.26 9.23
N VAL A 48 3.68 6.75 10.44
CA VAL A 48 4.92 6.31 11.09
C VAL A 48 4.81 4.80 11.32
N CYS A 49 5.86 4.06 10.99
CA CYS A 49 5.94 2.63 11.26
C CYS A 49 6.07 2.39 12.76
N THR A 50 5.17 1.58 13.34
CA THR A 50 5.25 1.15 14.74
C THR A 50 5.93 -0.21 14.86
N VAL A 51 5.71 -1.12 13.91
CA VAL A 51 6.34 -2.44 13.87
C VAL A 51 6.60 -2.82 12.42
N VAL A 52 7.76 -3.38 12.15
CA VAL A 52 8.08 -3.98 10.85
C VAL A 52 8.30 -5.48 11.04
N LYS A 53 7.54 -6.30 10.30
CA LYS A 53 7.57 -7.76 10.45
C LYS A 53 7.30 -8.49 9.14
N THR A 54 7.47 -9.80 9.16
CA THR A 54 7.04 -10.68 8.07
C THR A 54 5.73 -11.36 8.42
N MET A 55 4.94 -11.69 7.40
CA MET A 55 3.73 -12.49 7.53
C MET A 55 3.72 -13.61 6.50
N THR A 56 3.26 -14.78 6.92
CA THR A 56 2.99 -15.89 6.01
C THR A 56 1.66 -15.67 5.29
N PRO A 57 1.58 -15.95 3.99
CA PRO A 57 0.34 -15.88 3.25
C PRO A 57 -0.60 -17.04 3.63
N LYS A 58 -1.85 -16.92 3.22
CA LYS A 58 -2.81 -18.03 3.33
C LYS A 58 -2.51 -19.10 2.29
N LYS A 59 -2.90 -20.36 2.59
CA LYS A 59 -2.84 -21.49 1.64
C LYS A 59 -3.55 -21.12 0.31
N PRO A 60 -3.06 -21.55 -0.84
CA PRO A 60 -1.96 -22.51 -1.07
C PRO A 60 -0.55 -21.88 -1.15
N ASN A 61 -0.42 -20.55 -0.94
CA ASN A 61 0.86 -19.86 -1.09
C ASN A 61 1.73 -19.99 0.16
N SER A 62 3.06 -19.96 -0.05
CA SER A 62 4.06 -19.96 1.02
C SER A 62 5.14 -18.93 0.69
N ALA A 63 5.42 -18.03 1.62
CA ALA A 63 6.48 -17.03 1.53
C ALA A 63 6.59 -16.26 2.86
N LEU A 64 7.59 -15.42 3.00
CA LEU A 64 7.70 -14.42 4.08
C LEU A 64 7.45 -13.04 3.52
N ARG A 65 6.19 -12.60 3.54
CA ARG A 65 5.77 -11.30 3.03
C ARG A 65 6.11 -10.20 4.02
N LYS A 66 6.75 -9.12 3.55
CA LYS A 66 7.16 -7.99 4.38
C LYS A 66 5.99 -7.03 4.55
N VAL A 67 5.65 -6.76 5.81
CA VAL A 67 4.56 -5.85 6.19
C VAL A 67 5.02 -4.91 7.30
N ALA A 68 4.43 -3.73 7.34
CA ALA A 68 4.62 -2.80 8.45
C ALA A 68 3.26 -2.45 9.06
N ARG A 69 3.23 -2.32 10.38
CA ARG A 69 2.13 -1.67 11.08
C ARG A 69 2.42 -0.18 11.11
N VAL A 70 1.50 0.62 10.61
CA VAL A 70 1.70 2.05 10.41
C VAL A 70 0.59 2.83 11.10
N ARG A 71 0.97 3.78 11.96
CA ARG A 71 0.07 4.77 12.53
C ARG A 71 -0.02 5.95 11.57
N LEU A 72 -1.19 6.13 10.97
CA LEU A 72 -1.45 7.22 10.03
C LEU A 72 -1.61 8.57 10.74
N SER A 73 -1.55 9.67 9.97
CA SER A 73 -1.73 11.04 10.48
C SER A 73 -3.11 11.29 11.13
N ASN A 74 -4.10 10.43 10.86
CA ASN A 74 -5.40 10.45 11.54
C ASN A 74 -5.47 9.50 12.74
N GLN A 75 -4.33 9.06 13.26
CA GLN A 75 -4.19 8.14 14.41
C GLN A 75 -4.84 6.76 14.22
N ILE A 76 -5.16 6.38 12.99
CA ILE A 76 -5.62 5.02 12.70
C ILE A 76 -4.41 4.14 12.39
N GLU A 77 -4.31 3.01 13.07
CA GLU A 77 -3.27 2.03 12.78
C GLU A 77 -3.74 1.05 11.71
N VAL A 78 -2.89 0.82 10.72
CA VAL A 78 -3.15 -0.09 9.61
C VAL A 78 -1.95 -0.99 9.35
N THR A 79 -2.20 -2.20 8.87
CA THR A 79 -1.14 -3.06 8.35
C THR A 79 -1.01 -2.80 6.85
N ALA A 80 0.18 -2.39 6.42
CA ALA A 80 0.51 -2.09 5.03
C ALA A 80 1.59 -3.03 4.51
N TYR A 81 1.45 -3.45 3.26
CA TYR A 81 2.42 -4.29 2.57
C TYR A 81 3.58 -3.44 2.04
N ILE A 82 4.79 -3.94 2.17
CA ILE A 82 6.00 -3.33 1.63
C ILE A 82 6.31 -4.02 0.29
N PRO A 83 6.07 -3.38 -0.87
CA PRO A 83 6.30 -4.00 -2.16
C PRO A 83 7.79 -3.99 -2.54
N GLY A 84 8.18 -4.94 -3.40
CA GLY A 84 9.52 -5.03 -3.97
C GLY A 84 10.45 -5.97 -3.18
N GLU A 85 11.67 -6.07 -3.65
CA GLU A 85 12.72 -6.90 -3.06
C GLU A 85 13.58 -6.05 -2.12
N GLY A 86 13.63 -6.43 -0.85
CA GLY A 86 14.36 -5.71 0.18
C GLY A 86 13.75 -4.35 0.54
N HIS A 87 14.03 -3.88 1.73
CA HIS A 87 13.64 -2.55 2.21
C HIS A 87 14.57 -2.09 3.34
N SER A 88 14.61 -0.78 3.56
CA SER A 88 15.37 -0.12 4.63
C SER A 88 14.49 0.34 5.79
N LEU A 89 13.19 0.02 5.78
CA LEU A 89 12.24 0.47 6.80
C LEU A 89 12.52 -0.18 8.15
N GLN A 90 12.47 0.68 9.18
CA GLN A 90 12.61 0.33 10.58
C GLN A 90 11.42 0.90 11.38
N GLU A 91 11.39 0.65 12.67
CA GLU A 91 10.48 1.35 13.57
C GLU A 91 10.75 2.87 13.51
N HIS A 92 9.68 3.65 13.65
CA HIS A 92 9.68 5.12 13.55
C HIS A 92 9.96 5.70 12.15
N SER A 93 10.19 4.89 11.12
CA SER A 93 10.30 5.39 9.74
C SER A 93 8.99 6.04 9.30
N VAL A 94 9.09 7.20 8.68
CA VAL A 94 7.96 7.93 8.10
C VAL A 94 7.68 7.40 6.71
N VAL A 95 6.45 7.00 6.45
CA VAL A 95 6.05 6.36 5.19
C VAL A 95 4.79 6.97 4.61
N LEU A 96 4.63 6.83 3.30
CA LEU A 96 3.42 7.19 2.59
C LEU A 96 2.63 5.91 2.28
N VAL A 97 1.37 5.87 2.73
CA VAL A 97 0.49 4.70 2.60
C VAL A 97 -0.61 4.99 1.59
N ARG A 98 -0.83 4.08 0.65
CA ARG A 98 -1.93 4.08 -0.32
C ARG A 98 -2.89 2.92 -0.10
N GLY A 99 -4.08 2.99 -0.64
CA GLY A 99 -5.02 1.88 -0.71
C GLY A 99 -4.53 0.79 -1.68
N GLY A 100 -5.05 -0.40 -1.49
CA GLY A 100 -4.77 -1.58 -2.31
C GLY A 100 -4.67 -2.82 -1.43
N ARG A 101 -5.54 -3.79 -1.67
CA ARG A 101 -5.57 -5.05 -0.91
C ARG A 101 -4.52 -6.02 -1.46
N VAL A 102 -3.87 -6.75 -0.56
CA VAL A 102 -3.04 -7.92 -0.89
C VAL A 102 -3.93 -9.16 -0.77
N LYS A 103 -4.14 -9.89 -1.87
CA LYS A 103 -5.08 -11.01 -1.93
C LYS A 103 -4.68 -12.17 -1.02
N ASP A 104 -3.39 -12.46 -0.90
CA ASP A 104 -2.87 -13.59 -0.12
C ASP A 104 -2.57 -13.27 1.35
N LEU A 105 -2.65 -12.01 1.76
CA LEU A 105 -2.46 -11.63 3.17
C LEU A 105 -3.79 -11.22 3.80
N PRO A 106 -4.28 -11.93 4.81
CA PRO A 106 -5.52 -11.56 5.49
C PRO A 106 -5.39 -10.23 6.21
N GLY A 107 -6.39 -9.34 6.07
CA GLY A 107 -6.43 -8.06 6.75
C GLY A 107 -5.53 -6.95 6.18
N VAL A 108 -4.68 -7.21 5.20
CA VAL A 108 -3.79 -6.22 4.58
C VAL A 108 -4.51 -5.56 3.40
N ARG A 109 -4.93 -4.30 3.58
CA ARG A 109 -5.67 -3.49 2.59
C ARG A 109 -4.90 -2.29 2.08
N TYR A 110 -3.64 -2.14 2.46
CA TYR A 110 -2.82 -0.97 2.18
C TYR A 110 -1.44 -1.37 1.70
N HIS A 111 -0.81 -0.49 0.92
CA HIS A 111 0.56 -0.62 0.47
C HIS A 111 1.35 0.61 0.87
N ILE A 112 2.64 0.42 1.15
CA ILE A 112 3.60 1.52 1.29
C ILE A 112 4.08 1.91 -0.11
N VAL A 113 4.18 3.22 -0.37
CA VAL A 113 4.70 3.76 -1.63
C VAL A 113 6.22 3.79 -1.55
N ARG A 114 6.89 3.10 -2.48
CA ARG A 114 8.36 3.08 -2.57
C ARG A 114 8.90 4.36 -3.18
N GLY A 115 10.11 4.76 -2.74
CA GLY A 115 10.79 5.95 -3.26
C GLY A 115 10.27 7.28 -2.72
N THR A 116 9.53 7.26 -1.61
CA THR A 116 8.97 8.46 -0.97
C THR A 116 9.28 8.47 0.53
N LEU A 117 9.52 9.66 1.08
CA LEU A 117 9.88 9.84 2.49
C LEU A 117 11.07 8.93 2.87
N ASP A 118 10.96 8.16 3.96
CA ASP A 118 12.02 7.27 4.43
C ASP A 118 12.04 5.91 3.71
N THR A 119 11.19 5.72 2.70
CA THR A 119 11.14 4.46 1.95
C THR A 119 11.96 4.57 0.68
N ASP A 120 13.10 3.89 0.62
CA ASP A 120 13.95 3.84 -0.57
C ASP A 120 13.24 3.14 -1.75
N GLY A 121 13.61 3.53 -2.97
CA GLY A 121 13.26 2.77 -4.17
C GLY A 121 13.94 1.39 -4.18
N VAL A 122 13.41 0.47 -4.97
CA VAL A 122 14.06 -0.84 -5.17
C VAL A 122 15.32 -0.66 -6.00
N LYS A 123 16.46 -1.11 -5.47
CA LYS A 123 17.77 -1.01 -6.14
C LYS A 123 17.77 -1.85 -7.42
N ASN A 124 18.45 -1.36 -8.45
CA ASN A 124 18.67 -2.05 -9.73
C ASN A 124 17.40 -2.49 -10.49
N ARG A 125 16.25 -1.96 -10.12
CA ARG A 125 14.98 -2.28 -10.78
C ARG A 125 14.87 -1.56 -12.12
N GLN A 126 14.74 -2.32 -13.22
CA GLN A 126 14.62 -1.79 -14.60
C GLN A 126 13.16 -1.73 -15.06
N GLN A 127 12.38 -2.78 -14.80
CA GLN A 127 10.98 -2.86 -15.22
C GLN A 127 10.03 -2.27 -14.19
N ALA A 128 8.97 -1.61 -14.65
CA ALA A 128 7.94 -1.00 -13.83
C ALA A 128 8.49 -0.08 -12.71
N ARG A 129 9.52 0.70 -13.03
CA ARG A 129 10.25 1.54 -12.08
C ARG A 129 9.37 2.47 -11.25
N SER A 130 8.35 3.06 -11.84
CA SER A 130 7.42 3.96 -11.15
C SER A 130 6.65 3.28 -10.01
N LYS A 131 6.38 1.98 -10.13
CA LYS A 131 5.71 1.21 -9.06
C LYS A 131 6.63 0.92 -7.86
N TYR A 132 7.94 0.95 -8.08
CA TYR A 132 8.95 0.58 -7.08
C TYR A 132 9.89 1.74 -6.71
N GLY A 133 9.58 2.96 -7.15
CA GLY A 133 10.34 4.15 -6.78
C GLY A 133 11.77 4.21 -7.33
N SER A 134 12.08 3.47 -8.41
CA SER A 134 13.41 3.43 -9.01
C SER A 134 13.58 4.56 -10.03
N LYS A 135 14.66 5.33 -9.90
CA LYS A 135 14.98 6.43 -10.81
C LYS A 135 15.49 5.89 -12.17
N ARG A 136 15.28 6.66 -13.23
CA ARG A 136 15.87 6.35 -14.55
C ARG A 136 17.41 6.47 -14.47
N PRO A 137 18.18 5.51 -14.99
CA PRO A 137 19.64 5.67 -15.11
C PRO A 137 19.96 6.93 -15.92
N LYS A 138 20.95 7.70 -15.46
CA LYS A 138 21.45 8.84 -16.24
C LYS A 138 22.20 8.32 -17.47
N PRO A 139 22.07 8.97 -18.65
CA PRO A 139 22.88 8.61 -19.81
C PRO A 139 24.36 8.78 -19.42
N GLY A 140 25.18 7.75 -19.68
CA GLY A 140 26.61 7.74 -19.35
C GLY A 140 26.99 7.09 -18.01
N GLN A 141 26.04 6.73 -17.15
CA GLN A 141 26.34 5.86 -16.00
C GLN A 141 26.01 4.41 -16.37
N PRO A 142 26.98 3.47 -16.28
CA PRO A 142 26.66 2.05 -16.46
C PRO A 142 25.63 1.66 -15.44
N ALA A 143 24.58 0.95 -15.88
CA ALA A 143 23.64 0.30 -14.97
C ALA A 143 24.48 -0.56 -14.03
N ALA A 144 24.41 -0.30 -12.73
CA ALA A 144 25.15 -1.07 -11.74
C ALA A 144 24.95 -2.56 -12.03
N ALA A 145 26.03 -3.24 -12.32
CA ALA A 145 26.06 -4.61 -12.79
C ALA A 145 25.18 -5.47 -11.88
N ALA A 146 24.14 -6.08 -12.45
CA ALA A 146 23.41 -7.13 -11.80
C ALA A 146 24.43 -8.20 -11.41
N GLY A 147 24.68 -8.37 -10.12
CA GLY A 147 25.57 -9.39 -9.61
C GLY A 147 25.16 -10.73 -10.24
N LYS A 148 25.95 -11.24 -11.15
CA LYS A 148 25.88 -12.61 -11.63
C LYS A 148 26.09 -13.48 -10.40
N GLY A 149 24.98 -14.01 -9.85
CA GLY A 149 25.04 -15.07 -8.88
C GLY A 149 25.85 -16.21 -9.47
N GLY A 150 27.02 -16.46 -8.89
CA GLY A 150 27.90 -17.52 -9.32
C GLY A 150 27.14 -18.85 -9.32
N LYS A 151 27.05 -19.48 -10.49
CA LYS A 151 26.78 -20.91 -10.59
C LYS A 151 27.98 -21.63 -9.96
N GLY A 152 27.83 -22.01 -8.70
CA GLY A 152 28.70 -23.03 -8.10
C GLY A 152 28.52 -24.32 -8.89
N LYS A 153 29.54 -24.67 -9.64
CA LYS A 153 29.77 -26.04 -10.08
C LYS A 153 30.16 -26.84 -8.83
N LYS A 154 29.40 -27.81 -8.49
CA LYS A 154 29.81 -29.21 -8.23
C LYS A 154 28.59 -30.05 -8.06
#